data_cef0598a2278be10901652472624d9c4
#
_entry.id   cef0598a2278be10901652472624d9c4
#
_cell.length_a   1.000
_cell.length_b   1.000
_cell.length_c   1.000
_cell.angle_alpha   90.00
_cell.angle_beta   90.00
_cell.angle_gamma   90.00
#
_symmetry.space_group_name_H-M   'P 1'
#
loop_
_entity.id
_entity.type
_entity.pdbx_description
1 polymer ?
#
loop_
_entity_poly.entity_id
_entity_poly.type
_entity_poly.pdbx_seq_one_letter_code
_entity_poly.pdbx_strand_id
1 'polypeptide(L)'
;MEQKRAIFFDRDGTLIFAPIDKERKPKSIKNLCQISIDVNTVNLCKILSEKFLLFLFTNQPEIPRKKNSKINVENINMFIKKKLNLKDVITNYSDDEKNFYRKPNPGMILFLAKK
;
A
#
# COMPACT_ATOMS: atom_id res chain seq x y z
N MET A 1 22.45 -17.53 -8.97
CA MET A 1 21.24 -16.69 -9.01
C MET A 1 21.47 -15.41 -8.21
N GLU A 2 21.31 -14.29 -8.84
CA GLU A 2 21.38 -13.03 -8.12
C GLU A 2 20.14 -12.89 -7.25
N GLN A 3 20.36 -12.62 -5.96
CA GLN A 3 19.28 -12.23 -5.06
C GLN A 3 18.87 -10.80 -5.41
N LYS A 4 17.62 -10.64 -5.83
CA LYS A 4 17.08 -9.30 -6.05
C LYS A 4 16.76 -8.63 -4.72
N ARG A 5 17.14 -7.38 -4.59
CA ARG A 5 16.74 -6.55 -3.46
C ARG A 5 15.29 -6.15 -3.60
N ALA A 6 14.63 -5.94 -2.49
CA ALA A 6 13.22 -5.55 -2.44
C ALA A 6 13.06 -4.21 -1.76
N ILE A 7 12.07 -3.44 -2.23
CA ILE A 7 11.64 -2.21 -1.59
C ILE A 7 10.18 -2.38 -1.19
N PHE A 8 9.87 -2.06 0.06
CA PHE A 8 8.53 -2.14 0.62
C PHE A 8 8.00 -0.74 0.83
N PHE A 9 6.90 -0.41 0.17
CA PHE A 9 6.26 0.89 0.26
C PHE A 9 5.01 0.85 1.12
N ASP A 10 4.78 1.92 1.86
CA ASP A 10 3.47 2.24 2.39
C ASP A 10 2.60 2.81 1.28
N ARG A 11 1.28 2.72 1.42
CA ARG A 11 0.34 3.17 0.38
C ARG A 11 -0.03 4.65 0.53
N ASP A 12 -0.81 4.95 1.57
CA ASP A 12 -1.40 6.28 1.73
C ASP A 12 -0.35 7.27 2.23
N GLY A 13 -0.23 8.38 1.52
CA GLY A 13 0.77 9.39 1.85
C GLY A 13 2.19 9.10 1.39
N THR A 14 2.43 7.93 0.77
CA THR A 14 3.73 7.55 0.21
C THR A 14 3.63 7.39 -1.31
N LEU A 15 2.89 6.41 -1.78
CA LEU A 15 2.71 6.17 -3.22
C LEU A 15 1.54 6.97 -3.78
N ILE A 16 0.53 7.24 -2.97
CA ILE A 16 -0.61 8.05 -3.36
C ILE A 16 -0.85 9.13 -2.31
N PHE A 17 -1.43 10.24 -2.74
CA PHE A 17 -1.79 11.30 -1.82
C PHE A 17 -2.91 10.84 -0.90
N ALA A 18 -2.74 11.05 0.42
CA ALA A 18 -3.78 10.79 1.38
C ALA A 18 -4.69 12.02 1.47
N PRO A 19 -6.03 11.86 1.35
CA PRO A 19 -6.94 12.96 1.59
C PRO A 19 -6.80 13.48 3.02
N ILE A 20 -7.01 14.76 3.22
CA ILE A 20 -6.90 15.39 4.53
C ILE A 20 -8.29 15.87 4.93
N ASP A 21 -8.69 15.58 6.17
CA ASP A 21 -9.97 16.04 6.71
C ASP A 21 -9.91 17.49 7.20
N LYS A 22 -11.03 17.98 7.74
CA LYS A 22 -11.13 19.35 8.25
C LYS A 22 -10.16 19.64 9.40
N GLU A 23 -9.73 18.60 10.12
CA GLU A 23 -8.75 18.70 11.20
C GLU A 23 -7.32 18.51 10.74
N ARG A 24 -7.09 18.47 9.43
CA ARG A 24 -5.80 18.22 8.79
C ARG A 24 -5.20 16.83 9.10
N LYS A 25 -6.05 15.85 9.40
CA LYS A 25 -5.62 14.47 9.61
C LYS A 25 -5.80 13.67 8.33
N PRO A 26 -4.87 12.74 8.01
CA PRO A 26 -5.02 11.89 6.85
C PRO A 26 -6.29 11.02 6.93
N LYS A 27 -6.99 10.90 5.81
CA LYS A 27 -8.15 10.02 5.67
C LYS A 27 -7.82 8.83 4.78
N SER A 28 -8.50 7.73 5.01
CA SER A 28 -8.46 6.58 4.09
C SER A 28 -9.13 6.93 2.78
N ILE A 29 -8.55 6.45 1.67
CA ILE A 29 -9.13 6.60 0.34
C ILE A 29 -10.24 5.58 0.18
N LYS A 30 -11.44 6.05 -0.18
CA LYS A 30 -12.64 5.22 -0.24
C LYS A 30 -13.03 4.77 -1.64
N ASN A 31 -12.53 5.44 -2.68
CA ASN A 31 -12.85 5.05 -4.06
C ASN A 31 -11.75 5.52 -5.02
N LEU A 32 -11.82 4.99 -6.26
CA LEU A 32 -10.82 5.28 -7.29
C LEU A 32 -10.77 6.74 -7.70
N CYS A 33 -11.88 7.49 -7.58
CA CYS A 33 -11.92 8.91 -7.95
C CYS A 33 -11.05 9.78 -7.03
N GLN A 34 -10.70 9.30 -5.84
CA GLN A 34 -9.87 10.01 -4.88
C GLN A 34 -8.39 9.74 -5.05
N ILE A 35 -8.01 8.85 -5.96
CA ILE A 35 -6.61 8.48 -6.14
C ILE A 35 -5.90 9.52 -6.97
N SER A 36 -4.77 9.98 -6.46
CA SER A 36 -3.83 10.83 -7.19
C SER A 36 -2.43 10.25 -7.03
N ILE A 37 -1.82 9.86 -8.15
CA ILE A 37 -0.44 9.37 -8.17
C ILE A 37 0.39 10.39 -8.95
N ASP A 38 1.42 10.91 -8.30
CA ASP A 38 2.34 11.85 -8.91
C ASP A 38 3.07 11.18 -10.09
N VAL A 39 3.19 11.89 -11.21
CA VAL A 39 3.92 11.39 -12.37
C VAL A 39 5.37 11.06 -12.03
N ASN A 40 5.98 11.81 -11.12
CA ASN A 40 7.34 11.53 -10.66
C ASN A 40 7.43 10.20 -9.90
N THR A 41 6.39 9.87 -9.12
CA THR A 41 6.31 8.58 -8.43
C THR A 41 6.20 7.43 -9.43
N VAL A 42 5.39 7.58 -10.47
CA VAL A 42 5.26 6.58 -11.54
C VAL A 42 6.62 6.35 -12.22
N ASN A 43 7.30 7.44 -12.59
CA ASN A 43 8.60 7.36 -13.27
C ASN A 43 9.67 6.75 -12.37
N LEU A 44 9.70 7.12 -11.09
CA LEU A 44 10.66 6.59 -10.13
C LEU A 44 10.46 5.08 -9.91
N CYS A 45 9.22 4.63 -9.74
CA CYS A 45 8.92 3.21 -9.60
C CYS A 45 9.30 2.42 -10.84
N LYS A 46 9.11 3.00 -12.02
CA LYS A 46 9.51 2.38 -13.28
C LYS A 46 11.03 2.14 -13.32
N ILE A 47 11.80 3.14 -12.91
CA ILE A 47 13.25 3.03 -12.84
C ILE A 47 13.68 2.02 -11.79
N LEU A 48 13.09 2.08 -10.58
CA LEU A 48 13.42 1.19 -9.48
C LEU A 48 13.06 -0.27 -9.79
N SER A 49 11.99 -0.52 -10.52
CA SER A 49 11.56 -1.88 -10.84
C SER A 49 12.55 -2.63 -11.74
N GLU A 50 13.48 -1.93 -12.39
CA GLU A 50 14.54 -2.56 -13.17
C GLU A 50 15.58 -3.23 -12.28
N LYS A 51 15.77 -2.75 -11.04
CA LYS A 51 16.81 -3.22 -10.13
C LYS A 51 16.26 -3.86 -8.86
N PHE A 52 15.03 -3.55 -8.50
CA PHE A 52 14.43 -3.97 -7.23
C PHE A 52 13.08 -4.63 -7.47
N LEU A 53 12.71 -5.55 -6.59
CA LEU A 53 11.33 -6.01 -6.47
C LEU A 53 10.57 -5.00 -5.63
N LEU A 54 9.48 -4.48 -6.16
CA LEU A 54 8.67 -3.47 -5.48
C LEU A 54 7.44 -4.12 -4.85
N PHE A 55 7.23 -3.88 -3.59
CA PHE A 55 6.10 -4.40 -2.83
C PHE A 55 5.37 -3.28 -2.13
N LEU A 56 4.06 -3.45 -1.98
CA LEU A 56 3.22 -2.56 -1.20
C LEU A 56 2.73 -3.32 0.03
N PHE A 57 2.81 -2.68 1.20
CA PHE A 57 2.19 -3.20 2.41
C PHE A 57 1.40 -2.07 3.09
N THR A 58 0.17 -2.37 3.49
CA THR A 58 -0.72 -1.32 3.99
C THR A 58 -1.62 -1.82 5.12
N ASN A 59 -1.82 -0.96 6.12
CA ASN A 59 -2.86 -1.14 7.12
C ASN A 59 -4.13 -0.44 6.62
N GLN A 60 -5.25 -1.16 6.66
CA GLN A 60 -6.56 -0.63 6.27
C GLN A 60 -7.59 -0.92 7.38
N PRO A 61 -7.48 -0.24 8.55
CA PRO A 61 -8.33 -0.52 9.69
C PRO A 61 -9.79 -0.06 9.52
N GLU A 62 -10.06 0.71 8.47
CA GLU A 62 -11.41 1.20 8.19
C GLU A 62 -12.39 0.08 7.86
N ILE A 63 -11.91 -1.08 7.41
CA ILE A 63 -12.77 -2.22 7.06
C ILE A 63 -13.49 -2.76 8.31
N PRO A 64 -12.78 -3.19 9.39
CA PRO A 64 -13.47 -3.63 10.61
C PRO A 64 -14.24 -2.50 11.30
N ARG A 65 -13.84 -1.25 11.07
CA ARG A 65 -14.56 -0.08 11.59
C ARG A 65 -15.78 0.30 10.75
N LYS A 66 -16.06 -0.45 9.69
CA LYS A 66 -17.20 -0.25 8.76
C LYS A 66 -17.20 1.12 8.05
N LYS A 67 -16.02 1.73 7.91
CA LYS A 67 -15.86 3.02 7.23
C LYS A 67 -15.43 2.88 5.77
N ASN A 68 -15.10 1.68 5.34
CA ASN A 68 -14.73 1.37 3.96
C ASN A 68 -15.04 -0.10 3.67
N SER A 69 -15.04 -0.50 2.42
CA SER A 69 -15.27 -1.89 2.02
C SER A 69 -13.97 -2.55 1.56
N LYS A 70 -13.87 -3.87 1.81
CA LYS A 70 -12.73 -4.66 1.36
C LYS A 70 -12.58 -4.63 -0.15
N ILE A 71 -13.69 -4.66 -0.89
CA ILE A 71 -13.67 -4.57 -2.37
C ILE A 71 -13.07 -3.26 -2.83
N ASN A 72 -13.41 -2.14 -2.22
CA ASN A 72 -12.82 -0.84 -2.56
C ASN A 72 -11.31 -0.83 -2.31
N VAL A 73 -10.88 -1.35 -1.17
CA VAL A 73 -9.45 -1.42 -0.85
C VAL A 73 -8.70 -2.28 -1.88
N GLU A 74 -9.25 -3.44 -2.21
CA GLU A 74 -8.64 -4.35 -3.18
C GLU A 74 -8.58 -3.74 -4.59
N ASN A 75 -9.62 -3.03 -5.01
CA ASN A 75 -9.64 -2.34 -6.30
C ASN A 75 -8.58 -1.23 -6.37
N ILE A 76 -8.45 -0.46 -5.31
CA ILE A 76 -7.43 0.58 -5.20
C ILE A 76 -6.03 -0.05 -5.27
N ASN A 77 -5.80 -1.11 -4.49
CA ASN A 77 -4.52 -1.80 -4.47
C ASN A 77 -4.16 -2.38 -5.84
N MET A 78 -5.13 -2.95 -6.55
CA MET A 78 -4.91 -3.51 -7.89
C MET A 78 -4.55 -2.41 -8.89
N PHE A 79 -5.23 -1.27 -8.82
CA PHE A 79 -4.92 -0.12 -9.66
C PHE A 79 -3.48 0.36 -9.43
N ILE A 80 -3.09 0.52 -8.16
CA ILE A 80 -1.74 0.96 -7.80
C ILE A 80 -0.70 -0.07 -8.25
N LYS A 81 -0.96 -1.35 -8.03
CA LYS A 81 -0.05 -2.44 -8.43
C LYS A 81 0.26 -2.39 -9.92
N LYS A 82 -0.76 -2.22 -10.74
CA LYS A 82 -0.60 -2.14 -12.20
C LYS A 82 0.10 -0.86 -12.64
N LYS A 83 -0.29 0.26 -12.07
CA LYS A 83 0.23 1.58 -12.44
C LYS A 83 1.71 1.72 -12.10
N LEU A 84 2.14 1.16 -10.99
CA LEU A 84 3.51 1.30 -10.48
C LEU A 84 4.38 0.06 -10.70
N ASN A 85 3.86 -0.95 -11.38
CA ASN A 85 4.59 -2.19 -11.67
C ASN A 85 5.10 -2.87 -10.39
N LEU A 86 4.23 -3.00 -9.39
CA LEU A 86 4.56 -3.66 -8.13
C LEU A 86 4.52 -5.18 -8.29
N LYS A 87 5.43 -5.88 -7.62
CA LYS A 87 5.48 -7.35 -7.65
C LYS A 87 4.30 -7.96 -6.91
N ASP A 88 3.96 -7.40 -5.75
CA ASP A 88 2.85 -7.89 -4.93
C ASP A 88 2.39 -6.82 -3.95
N VAL A 89 1.20 -7.04 -3.40
CA VAL A 89 0.58 -6.17 -2.40
C VAL A 89 0.06 -7.04 -1.27
N ILE A 90 0.27 -6.61 -0.05
CA ILE A 90 -0.35 -7.24 1.12
C ILE A 90 -1.05 -6.18 1.97
N THR A 91 -2.24 -6.52 2.43
CA THR A 91 -3.08 -5.63 3.23
C THR A 91 -3.40 -6.28 4.57
N ASN A 92 -3.28 -5.50 5.64
CA ASN A 92 -3.80 -5.88 6.94
C ASN A 92 -5.08 -5.11 7.20
N TYR A 93 -6.17 -5.83 7.45
CA TYR A 93 -7.49 -5.24 7.69
C TYR A 93 -7.83 -5.11 9.18
N SER A 94 -6.95 -5.57 10.08
CA SER A 94 -7.19 -5.50 11.52
C SER A 94 -7.00 -4.09 12.07
N ASP A 95 -7.81 -3.70 13.04
CA ASP A 95 -7.61 -2.50 13.84
C ASP A 95 -6.95 -2.81 15.20
N ASP A 96 -6.58 -4.06 15.46
CA ASP A 96 -5.89 -4.48 16.66
C ASP A 96 -4.37 -4.24 16.52
N GLU A 97 -3.83 -3.35 17.35
CA GLU A 97 -2.40 -3.02 17.35
C GLU A 97 -1.49 -4.20 17.66
N LYS A 98 -2.00 -5.23 18.31
CA LYS A 98 -1.25 -6.45 18.64
C LYS A 98 -1.22 -7.45 17.50
N ASN A 99 -1.98 -7.23 16.42
CA ASN A 99 -1.98 -8.13 15.28
C ASN A 99 -0.59 -8.17 14.64
N PHE A 100 -0.05 -9.38 14.44
CA PHE A 100 1.32 -9.57 13.93
C PHE A 100 1.52 -8.95 12.54
N TYR A 101 0.48 -8.95 11.71
CA TYR A 101 0.57 -8.40 10.35
C TYR A 101 0.28 -6.90 10.27
N ARG A 102 -0.16 -6.29 11.36
CA ARG A 102 -0.40 -4.84 11.38
C ARG A 102 0.90 -4.09 11.62
N LYS A 103 1.23 -3.15 10.71
CA LYS A 103 2.38 -2.27 10.92
C LYS A 103 2.24 -1.47 12.22
N PRO A 104 3.31 -1.27 12.98
CA PRO A 104 4.70 -1.54 12.65
C PRO A 104 5.17 -2.98 12.90
N ASN A 105 4.30 -3.91 13.22
CA ASN A 105 4.66 -5.31 13.39
C ASN A 105 5.13 -5.91 12.06
N PRO A 106 6.05 -6.90 12.06
CA PRO A 106 6.77 -7.29 10.86
C PRO A 106 6.11 -8.35 9.97
N GLY A 107 4.89 -8.79 10.31
CA GLY A 107 4.27 -9.95 9.66
C GLY A 107 4.12 -9.82 8.16
N MET A 108 3.67 -8.66 7.65
CA MET A 108 3.47 -8.46 6.21
C MET A 108 4.79 -8.50 5.44
N ILE A 109 5.84 -7.88 5.98
CA ILE A 109 7.16 -7.88 5.33
C ILE A 109 7.72 -9.29 5.30
N LEU A 110 7.61 -10.03 6.40
CA LEU A 110 8.09 -11.41 6.46
C LEU A 110 7.33 -12.32 5.49
N PHE A 111 6.03 -12.11 5.33
CA PHE A 111 5.23 -12.85 4.35
C PHE A 111 5.70 -12.57 2.92
N LEU A 112 5.87 -11.30 2.56
CA LEU A 112 6.32 -10.92 1.22
C LEU A 112 7.75 -11.35 0.93
N ALA A 113 8.62 -11.35 1.93
CA ALA A 113 10.01 -11.74 1.76
C ALA A 113 10.19 -13.20 1.39
N LYS A 114 9.18 -14.05 1.66
CA LYS A 114 9.21 -15.48 1.29
C LYS A 114 8.82 -15.75 -0.17
N LYS A 115 8.34 -14.74 -0.85
CA LYS A 115 8.00 -14.83 -2.27
C LYS A 115 9.22 -14.42 -3.12
#